data_44ad81f5e5501a35a92ddd09b12d3bbb
#
_entry.id   44ad81f5e5501a35a92ddd09b12d3bbb
#
_cell.length_a   1.000
_cell.length_b   1.000
_cell.length_c   1.000
_cell.angle_alpha   90.00
_cell.angle_beta   90.00
_cell.angle_gamma   90.00
#
_symmetry.space_group_name_H-M   'P 1'
#
loop_
_entity.id
_entity.type
_entity.pdbx_description
1 polymer ?
#
loop_
_entity_poly.entity_id
_entity_poly.type
_entity_poly.pdbx_seq_one_letter_code
_entity_poly.pdbx_strand_id
1 'polypeptide(L)'
;MESKSNQRTKTSRKVKEFLDFLKSAELEYKLAVDEMSKEEKRTQDILHEIEFGDSKSERNKSATKLKQNRLARRKAKDIVEELRPVIEWYQDRNNKRSMDLLQNALGKVRKAEEYHSNRTYYPRVKDDGR
;
A
#
# COMPACT_ATOMS: atom_id res chain seq x y z
N MET A 1 -23.15 -18.54 -13.01
CA MET A 1 -23.27 -18.63 -11.56
C MET A 1 -23.65 -17.30 -10.96
N GLU A 2 -24.91 -17.12 -10.81
CA GLU A 2 -25.48 -15.88 -10.34
C GLU A 2 -25.08 -15.54 -8.90
N SER A 3 -24.88 -16.56 -8.07
CA SER A 3 -24.55 -16.38 -6.67
C SER A 3 -23.24 -15.63 -6.45
N LYS A 4 -22.25 -15.80 -7.33
CA LYS A 4 -20.96 -15.12 -7.17
C LYS A 4 -21.04 -13.63 -7.47
N SER A 5 -21.81 -13.23 -8.49
CA SER A 5 -21.97 -11.82 -8.85
C SER A 5 -22.78 -11.04 -7.83
N ASN A 6 -23.61 -11.73 -7.04
CA ASN A 6 -24.46 -11.13 -6.03
C ASN A 6 -23.87 -11.21 -4.62
N GLN A 7 -22.73 -11.90 -4.46
CA GLN A 7 -22.10 -12.01 -3.17
C GLN A 7 -21.44 -10.70 -2.76
N ARG A 8 -21.87 -10.23 -1.62
CA ARG A 8 -21.29 -9.03 -1.02
C ARG A 8 -19.92 -9.36 -0.45
N THR A 9 -18.95 -8.49 -0.68
CA THR A 9 -17.67 -8.57 -0.01
C THR A 9 -17.85 -8.36 1.49
N LYS A 10 -17.22 -9.18 2.31
CA LYS A 10 -17.32 -9.07 3.76
C LYS A 10 -16.85 -7.71 4.24
N THR A 11 -17.59 -7.16 5.19
CA THR A 11 -17.24 -5.88 5.81
C THR A 11 -15.86 -5.92 6.47
N SER A 12 -15.55 -7.02 7.16
CA SER A 12 -14.23 -7.20 7.79
C SER A 12 -13.10 -7.12 6.77
N ARG A 13 -13.30 -7.68 5.58
CA ARG A 13 -12.29 -7.63 4.52
C ARG A 13 -12.02 -6.20 4.06
N LYS A 14 -13.06 -5.42 3.88
CA LYS A 14 -12.94 -4.02 3.45
C LYS A 14 -12.18 -3.19 4.47
N VAL A 15 -12.52 -3.35 5.75
CA VAL A 15 -11.84 -2.63 6.83
C VAL A 15 -10.39 -3.08 6.93
N LYS A 16 -10.14 -4.39 6.84
CA LYS A 16 -8.78 -4.92 6.89
C LYS A 16 -7.93 -4.41 5.73
N GLU A 17 -8.47 -4.38 4.52
CA GLU A 17 -7.76 -3.88 3.34
C GLU A 17 -7.36 -2.42 3.52
N PHE A 18 -8.22 -1.60 4.09
CA PHE A 18 -7.90 -0.21 4.39
C PHE A 18 -6.76 -0.08 5.40
N LEU A 19 -6.83 -0.82 6.50
CA LEU A 19 -5.79 -0.82 7.53
C LEU A 19 -4.46 -1.34 6.99
N ASP A 20 -4.50 -2.40 6.18
CA ASP A 20 -3.31 -2.97 5.55
C ASP A 20 -2.69 -2.00 4.55
N PHE A 21 -3.53 -1.25 3.81
CA PHE A 21 -3.06 -0.21 2.91
C PHE A 21 -2.23 0.84 3.65
N LEU A 22 -2.71 1.32 4.79
CA LEU A 22 -1.99 2.33 5.57
C LEU A 22 -0.63 1.82 6.07
N LYS A 23 -0.59 0.57 6.53
CA LYS A 23 0.65 -0.05 6.97
C LYS A 23 1.64 -0.25 5.84
N SER A 24 1.16 -0.75 4.69
CA SER A 24 2.01 -0.96 3.53
C SER A 24 2.48 0.36 2.92
N ALA A 25 1.64 1.40 2.97
CA ALA A 25 2.00 2.74 2.48
C ALA A 25 3.18 3.32 3.26
N GLU A 26 3.22 3.11 4.58
CA GLU A 26 4.35 3.55 5.41
C GLU A 26 5.66 2.89 4.99
N LEU A 27 5.63 1.58 4.77
CA LEU A 27 6.80 0.84 4.32
C LEU A 27 7.21 1.26 2.91
N GLU A 28 6.25 1.37 2.00
CA GLU A 28 6.49 1.78 0.61
C GLU A 28 7.10 3.17 0.55
N TYR A 29 6.62 4.08 1.38
CA TYR A 29 7.18 5.43 1.49
C TYR A 29 8.64 5.40 1.93
N LYS A 30 8.97 4.65 2.98
CA LYS A 30 10.34 4.51 3.46
C LYS A 30 11.26 3.95 2.39
N LEU A 31 10.82 2.90 1.70
CA LEU A 31 11.59 2.28 0.63
C LEU A 31 11.82 3.26 -0.52
N ALA A 32 10.83 4.07 -0.86
CA ALA A 32 10.95 5.07 -1.92
C ALA A 32 11.92 6.19 -1.54
N VAL A 33 11.89 6.65 -0.29
CA VAL A 33 12.83 7.65 0.22
C VAL A 33 14.27 7.11 0.15
N ASP A 34 14.47 5.87 0.57
CA ASP A 34 15.79 5.22 0.53
C ASP A 34 16.27 5.06 -0.91
N GLU A 35 15.38 4.69 -1.82
CA GLU A 35 15.69 4.56 -3.24
C GLU A 35 16.09 5.89 -3.86
N MET A 36 15.39 6.98 -3.51
CA MET A 36 15.77 8.32 -3.95
C MET A 36 17.19 8.66 -3.52
N SER A 37 17.51 8.43 -2.25
CA SER A 37 18.84 8.71 -1.70
C SER A 37 19.90 7.88 -2.41
N LYS A 38 19.61 6.61 -2.64
CA LYS A 38 20.50 5.68 -3.33
C LYS A 38 20.76 6.11 -4.77
N GLU A 39 19.70 6.51 -5.47
CA GLU A 39 19.85 6.96 -6.86
C GLU A 39 20.54 8.31 -6.95
N GLU A 40 20.44 9.18 -5.97
CA GLU A 40 21.20 10.42 -5.92
C GLU A 40 22.70 10.15 -5.81
N LYS A 41 23.10 9.19 -4.97
CA LYS A 41 24.49 8.77 -4.85
C LYS A 41 24.98 8.14 -6.14
N ARG A 42 24.14 7.32 -6.76
CA ARG A 42 24.47 6.70 -8.06
C ARG A 42 24.64 7.74 -9.15
N THR A 43 23.86 8.82 -9.12
CA THR A 43 24.03 9.94 -10.05
C THR A 43 25.43 10.51 -9.97
N GLN A 44 25.93 10.73 -8.77
CA GLN A 44 27.28 11.27 -8.54
C GLN A 44 28.34 10.32 -9.11
N ASP A 45 28.18 9.03 -8.87
CA ASP A 45 29.10 8.02 -9.39
C ASP A 45 29.11 7.99 -10.93
N ILE A 46 27.94 8.06 -11.54
CA ILE A 46 27.81 8.06 -13.02
C ILE A 46 28.43 9.32 -13.63
N LEU A 47 28.17 10.48 -13.02
CA LEU A 47 28.74 11.74 -13.49
C LEU A 47 30.27 11.70 -13.41
N HIS A 48 30.80 11.06 -12.37
CA HIS A 48 32.23 10.87 -12.21
C HIS A 48 32.79 9.96 -13.30
N GLU A 49 32.09 8.85 -13.62
CA GLU A 49 32.46 7.98 -14.73
C GLU A 49 32.48 8.72 -16.06
N ILE A 50 31.51 9.60 -16.31
CA ILE A 50 31.44 10.40 -17.53
C ILE A 50 32.63 11.35 -17.60
N GLU A 51 32.99 11.98 -16.51
CA GLU A 51 34.10 12.93 -16.44
C GLU A 51 35.43 12.27 -16.75
N PHE A 52 35.66 11.07 -16.25
CA PHE A 52 36.93 10.35 -16.39
C PHE A 52 36.90 9.25 -17.45
N GLY A 53 35.83 9.13 -18.21
CA GLY A 53 35.75 8.14 -19.28
C GLY A 53 36.60 8.55 -20.50
N ASP A 54 37.50 7.66 -20.94
CA ASP A 54 38.45 7.95 -22.02
C ASP A 54 37.94 7.56 -23.39
N SER A 55 36.98 6.67 -23.52
CA SER A 55 36.49 6.19 -24.79
C SER A 55 35.02 6.58 -25.02
N LYS A 56 34.67 6.64 -26.32
CA LYS A 56 33.30 6.89 -26.74
C LYS A 56 32.37 5.78 -26.23
N SER A 57 32.85 4.52 -26.25
CA SER A 57 32.09 3.37 -25.76
C SER A 57 31.77 3.49 -24.27
N GLU A 58 32.74 3.88 -23.44
CA GLU A 58 32.54 4.09 -21.99
C GLU A 58 31.56 5.23 -21.74
N ARG A 59 31.71 6.33 -22.49
CA ARG A 59 30.76 7.46 -22.32
C ARG A 59 29.34 7.09 -22.71
N ASN A 60 29.17 6.28 -23.77
CA ASN A 60 27.85 5.82 -24.19
C ASN A 60 27.22 4.92 -23.14
N LYS A 61 27.99 4.03 -22.51
CA LYS A 61 27.50 3.18 -21.39
C LYS A 61 27.07 4.03 -20.21
N SER A 62 27.88 5.02 -19.86
CA SER A 62 27.57 5.91 -18.74
C SER A 62 26.32 6.74 -19.00
N ALA A 63 26.13 7.20 -20.27
CA ALA A 63 24.93 7.93 -20.67
C ALA A 63 23.68 7.07 -20.52
N THR A 64 23.76 5.79 -20.90
CA THR A 64 22.64 4.83 -20.73
C THR A 64 22.32 4.61 -19.24
N LYS A 65 23.36 4.44 -18.41
CA LYS A 65 23.19 4.33 -16.95
C LYS A 65 22.53 5.57 -16.38
N LEU A 66 22.94 6.75 -16.82
CA LEU A 66 22.36 8.01 -16.34
C LEU A 66 20.87 8.10 -16.66
N LYS A 67 20.48 7.69 -17.87
CA LYS A 67 19.07 7.66 -18.26
C LYS A 67 18.26 6.75 -17.36
N GLN A 68 18.75 5.53 -17.11
CA GLN A 68 18.10 4.56 -16.23
C GLN A 68 18.02 5.09 -14.80
N ASN A 69 19.09 5.70 -14.32
CA ASN A 69 19.16 6.31 -13.01
C ASN A 69 18.10 7.41 -12.84
N ARG A 70 17.96 8.28 -13.84
CA ARG A 70 16.96 9.36 -13.79
C ARG A 70 15.54 8.82 -13.78
N LEU A 71 15.27 7.76 -14.53
CA LEU A 71 13.95 7.13 -14.55
C LEU A 71 13.63 6.50 -13.19
N ALA A 72 14.58 5.78 -12.60
CA ALA A 72 14.41 5.17 -11.29
C ALA A 72 14.18 6.23 -10.19
N ARG A 73 14.97 7.30 -10.24
CA ARG A 73 14.84 8.41 -9.29
C ARG A 73 13.48 9.10 -9.40
N ARG A 74 13.02 9.34 -10.62
CA ARG A 74 11.71 9.97 -10.85
C ARG A 74 10.60 9.09 -10.34
N LYS A 75 10.66 7.79 -10.60
CA LYS A 75 9.67 6.83 -10.12
C LYS A 75 9.60 6.84 -8.59
N ALA A 76 10.74 6.80 -7.92
CA ALA A 76 10.80 6.86 -6.46
C ALA A 76 10.26 8.20 -5.93
N LYS A 77 10.61 9.30 -6.59
CA LYS A 77 10.13 10.63 -6.21
C LYS A 77 8.61 10.73 -6.34
N ASP A 78 8.04 10.19 -7.40
CA ASP A 78 6.59 10.20 -7.61
C ASP A 78 5.89 9.45 -6.48
N ILE A 79 6.39 8.29 -6.09
CA ILE A 79 5.85 7.52 -4.97
C ILE A 79 5.90 8.33 -3.68
N VAL A 80 7.04 8.97 -3.40
CA VAL A 80 7.20 9.81 -2.22
C VAL A 80 6.19 10.96 -2.22
N GLU A 81 6.01 11.64 -3.33
CA GLU A 81 5.08 12.77 -3.44
C GLU A 81 3.63 12.33 -3.29
N GLU A 82 3.27 11.17 -3.84
CA GLU A 82 1.92 10.64 -3.76
C GLU A 82 1.58 10.11 -2.37
N LEU A 83 2.51 9.46 -1.70
CA LEU A 83 2.28 8.87 -0.38
C LEU A 83 2.47 9.84 0.77
N ARG A 84 3.23 10.91 0.60
CA ARG A 84 3.51 11.86 1.67
C ARG A 84 2.24 12.37 2.37
N PRO A 85 1.20 12.82 1.67
CA PRO A 85 -0.02 13.28 2.34
C PRO A 85 -0.68 12.17 3.17
N VAL A 86 -0.64 10.94 2.69
CA VAL A 86 -1.20 9.78 3.41
C VAL A 86 -0.40 9.51 4.68
N ILE A 87 0.93 9.56 4.57
CA ILE A 87 1.81 9.30 5.71
C ILE A 87 1.69 10.40 6.77
N GLU A 88 1.63 11.65 6.35
CA GLU A 88 1.44 12.78 7.27
C GLU A 88 0.13 12.66 8.03
N TRP A 89 -0.95 12.30 7.32
CA TRP A 89 -2.23 12.05 7.94
C TRP A 89 -2.16 10.88 8.92
N TYR A 90 -1.56 9.78 8.50
CA TYR A 90 -1.47 8.56 9.30
C TYR A 90 -0.63 8.75 10.56
N GLN A 91 0.42 9.55 10.50
CA GLN A 91 1.32 9.79 11.63
C GLN A 91 0.79 10.83 12.62
N ASP A 92 -0.27 11.53 12.27
CA ASP A 92 -0.91 12.46 13.21
C ASP A 92 -1.44 11.68 14.41
N ARG A 93 -1.16 12.18 15.61
CA ARG A 93 -1.52 11.49 16.86
C ARG A 93 -3.02 11.21 16.98
N ASN A 94 -3.84 12.18 16.57
CA ASN A 94 -5.30 12.00 16.63
C ASN A 94 -5.78 10.93 15.66
N ASN A 95 -5.17 10.85 14.50
CA ASN A 95 -5.51 9.87 13.50
C ASN A 95 -5.03 8.47 13.88
N LYS A 96 -3.89 8.36 14.58
CA LYS A 96 -3.43 7.09 15.14
C LYS A 96 -4.44 6.52 16.12
N ARG A 97 -4.99 7.37 16.97
CA ARG A 97 -6.05 6.96 17.90
C ARG A 97 -7.28 6.47 17.15
N SER A 98 -7.66 7.18 16.09
CA SER A 98 -8.78 6.78 15.25
C SER A 98 -8.54 5.43 14.58
N MET A 99 -7.30 5.15 14.17
CA MET A 99 -6.94 3.85 13.59
C MET A 99 -7.04 2.73 14.62
N ASP A 100 -6.65 2.97 15.86
CA ASP A 100 -6.81 2.00 16.94
C ASP A 100 -8.29 1.69 17.18
N LEU A 101 -9.15 2.71 17.16
CA LEU A 101 -10.58 2.55 17.27
C LEU A 101 -11.15 1.75 16.08
N LEU A 102 -10.63 1.98 14.89
CA LEU A 102 -11.05 1.24 13.71
C LEU A 102 -10.60 -0.23 13.80
N GLN A 103 -9.43 -0.49 14.34
CA GLN A 103 -8.95 -1.85 14.59
C GLN A 103 -9.87 -2.58 15.57
N ASN A 104 -10.32 -1.88 16.61
CA ASN A 104 -11.29 -2.43 17.56
C ASN A 104 -12.64 -2.70 16.90
N ALA A 105 -13.07 -1.79 16.03
CA ALA A 105 -14.31 -1.97 15.26
C ALA A 105 -14.21 -3.21 14.36
N LEU A 106 -13.04 -3.45 13.76
CA LEU A 106 -12.82 -4.64 12.94
C LEU A 106 -13.05 -5.92 13.75
N GLY A 107 -12.58 -5.95 15.00
CA GLY A 107 -12.83 -7.09 15.91
C GLY A 107 -14.31 -7.33 16.12
N LYS A 108 -15.08 -6.26 16.32
CA LYS A 108 -16.53 -6.34 16.50
C LYS A 108 -17.23 -6.81 15.24
N VAL A 109 -16.80 -6.35 14.08
CA VAL A 109 -17.33 -6.78 12.79
C VAL A 109 -17.12 -8.28 12.59
N ARG A 110 -15.91 -8.77 12.90
CA ARG A 110 -15.59 -10.20 12.81
C ARG A 110 -16.49 -11.05 13.71
N LYS A 111 -16.75 -10.58 14.93
CA LYS A 111 -17.65 -11.28 15.84
C LYS A 111 -19.07 -11.35 15.31
N ALA A 112 -19.54 -10.25 14.72
CA ALA A 112 -20.87 -10.21 14.11
C ALA A 112 -20.96 -11.18 12.93
N GLU A 113 -19.95 -11.20 12.07
CA GLU A 113 -19.87 -12.11 10.92
C GLU A 113 -19.86 -13.57 11.37
N GLU A 114 -19.08 -13.87 12.41
CA GLU A 114 -19.00 -15.21 12.98
C GLU A 114 -20.36 -15.64 13.57
N TYR A 115 -21.01 -14.74 14.27
CA TYR A 115 -22.35 -15.00 14.83
C TYR A 115 -23.34 -15.31 13.71
N HIS A 116 -23.33 -14.53 12.63
CA HIS A 116 -24.24 -14.74 11.50
C HIS A 116 -23.98 -16.06 10.77
N SER A 117 -22.74 -16.48 10.68
CA SER A 117 -22.36 -17.75 10.05
C SER A 117 -22.82 -18.95 10.86
N ASN A 118 -22.80 -18.83 12.17
CA ASN A 118 -23.01 -19.96 13.08
C ASN A 118 -24.42 -20.03 13.66
N ARG A 119 -25.22 -18.98 13.48
CA ARG A 119 -26.56 -18.95 14.07
C ARG A 119 -27.48 -19.95 13.40
N THR A 120 -28.34 -20.54 14.23
CA THR A 120 -29.40 -21.44 13.78
C THR A 120 -30.73 -20.71 13.84
N TYR A 121 -31.48 -20.78 12.75
CA TYR A 121 -32.79 -20.13 12.69
C TYR A 121 -33.89 -21.12 13.07
N TYR A 122 -34.68 -20.73 14.06
CA TYR A 122 -35.87 -21.47 14.47
C TYR A 122 -37.10 -20.64 14.14
N PRO A 123 -37.97 -21.08 13.24
CA PRO A 123 -39.16 -20.31 12.89
C PRO A 123 -40.10 -20.16 14.11
N ARG A 124 -40.52 -18.92 14.34
CA ARG A 124 -41.47 -18.61 15.44
C ARG A 124 -42.89 -18.95 15.05
N VAL A 125 -43.20 -18.92 13.76
CA VAL A 125 -44.51 -19.23 13.26
C VAL A 125 -44.44 -20.61 12.60
N LYS A 126 -45.19 -21.55 13.11
CA LYS A 126 -45.27 -22.88 12.52
C LYS A 126 -46.28 -22.85 11.38
N ASP A 127 -45.91 -23.45 10.29
CA ASP A 127 -46.81 -23.60 9.14
C ASP A 127 -47.77 -24.75 9.35
N ASP A 128 -48.72 -24.61 10.16
CA ASP A 128 -49.65 -25.61 10.58
C ASP A 128 -50.18 -26.50 9.45
N GLY A 129 -49.40 -27.51 9.06
CA GLY A 129 -49.78 -28.45 8.01
C GLY A 129 -49.70 -27.91 6.59
N ARG A 130 -49.02 -26.84 6.37
CA ARG A 130 -48.83 -26.28 5.03
C ARG A 130 -47.70 -26.94 4.28
#